data_74a0b6c6f1ecec152cd8255a387c673b
#
_entry.id   74a0b6c6f1ecec152cd8255a387c673b
#
_cell.length_a   1.000
_cell.length_b   1.000
_cell.length_c   1.000
_cell.angle_alpha   90.00
_cell.angle_beta   90.00
_cell.angle_gamma   90.00
#
_symmetry.space_group_name_H-M   'P 1'
#
loop_
_entity.id
_entity.type
_entity.pdbx_description
1 polymer ?
#
loop_
_entity_poly.entity_id
_entity_poly.type
_entity_poly.pdbx_seq_one_letter_code
_entity_poly.pdbx_strand_id
1 'polypeptide(L)'
;MQEKVGTAVLECGIGGEYDSTNVLVKPSATGVTSLGIDHTAMLGETIESIAWHKAGIFKEGVPAFTASQAPSALKVLHERAEERKTQLQEVPRYTALDQVKLGLHGDFQMINASVAIAVCASHLQKMGYSNLPDPQNKDTALPEEFVRGLEQVRLGGRCEIRPDNARKDMTWYIDGGHTLESIEMAGRWFATIAAQSSGDKQGTTRILIFNQQTRDAGSLARKLHDTLAAATGDSHPFKHAIFCTNTTYRDAGFKADLVSMNTNKDDVDTLKVQKELAGAWDGIDPEASVHVLSTIEEAIARARELAANDKTEVLVTGSLHLVGGVIEVLESQGSGSSTL
;
A
#
# COMPACT_ATOMS: atom_id res chain seq x y z
N MET A 1 -30.54 -2.74 0.59
CA MET A 1 -29.24 -2.79 -0.11
C MET A 1 -29.52 -2.82 -1.60
N GLN A 2 -29.12 -1.80 -2.33
CA GLN A 2 -29.40 -1.65 -3.76
C GLN A 2 -28.72 -2.76 -4.60
N GLU A 3 -27.50 -3.16 -4.25
CA GLU A 3 -26.66 -4.07 -5.05
C GLU A 3 -26.95 -5.56 -4.85
N LYS A 4 -27.78 -5.93 -3.88
CA LYS A 4 -28.19 -7.32 -3.58
C LYS A 4 -27.02 -8.31 -3.52
N VAL A 5 -25.88 -7.88 -3.00
CA VAL A 5 -24.68 -8.74 -2.86
C VAL A 5 -24.91 -9.82 -1.83
N GLY A 6 -24.37 -11.03 -2.08
CA GLY A 6 -24.41 -12.15 -1.14
C GLY A 6 -23.41 -12.01 0.01
N THR A 7 -22.31 -11.30 -0.21
CA THR A 7 -21.24 -11.07 0.77
C THR A 7 -20.74 -9.62 0.63
N ALA A 8 -20.44 -8.99 1.77
CA ALA A 8 -19.77 -7.69 1.80
C ALA A 8 -18.52 -7.80 2.68
N VAL A 9 -17.41 -7.27 2.20
CA VAL A 9 -16.17 -7.08 2.94
C VAL A 9 -16.03 -5.60 3.22
N LEU A 10 -15.88 -5.22 4.50
CA LEU A 10 -15.76 -3.82 4.92
C LEU A 10 -14.40 -3.60 5.57
N GLU A 11 -13.68 -2.61 5.08
CA GLU A 11 -12.43 -2.14 5.68
C GLU A 11 -12.71 -0.89 6.52
N CYS A 12 -12.14 -0.84 7.73
CA CYS A 12 -12.19 0.36 8.57
C CYS A 12 -11.30 1.46 7.95
N GLY A 13 -11.80 2.69 7.95
CA GLY A 13 -11.02 3.83 7.49
C GLY A 13 -9.90 4.18 8.47
N ILE A 14 -10.22 4.39 9.76
CA ILE A 14 -9.24 4.69 10.80
C ILE A 14 -9.62 3.96 12.10
N GLY A 15 -8.69 3.21 12.64
CA GLY A 15 -8.88 2.49 13.90
C GLY A 15 -9.84 1.32 13.78
N GLY A 16 -10.97 1.37 14.46
CA GLY A 16 -12.00 0.34 14.52
C GLY A 16 -13.08 0.69 15.53
N GLU A 17 -12.75 0.94 16.79
CA GLU A 17 -13.70 1.22 17.88
C GLU A 17 -14.69 2.33 17.52
N TYR A 18 -14.21 3.43 16.96
CA TYR A 18 -15.01 4.62 16.62
C TYR A 18 -15.17 4.81 15.11
N ASP A 19 -14.77 3.82 14.31
CA ASP A 19 -14.96 3.86 12.87
C ASP A 19 -16.44 3.73 12.49
N SER A 20 -16.87 4.43 11.46
CA SER A 20 -18.25 4.41 11.00
C SER A 20 -18.70 3.02 10.54
N THR A 21 -17.79 2.17 10.05
CA THR A 21 -18.08 0.78 9.69
C THR A 21 -18.40 -0.08 10.91
N ASN A 22 -18.04 0.36 12.12
CA ASN A 22 -18.25 -0.38 13.36
C ASN A 22 -19.74 -0.41 13.82
N VAL A 23 -20.62 0.24 13.07
CA VAL A 23 -22.08 0.10 13.19
C VAL A 23 -22.56 -1.34 12.96
N LEU A 24 -21.76 -2.18 12.33
CA LEU A 24 -22.06 -3.59 12.12
C LEU A 24 -22.12 -4.34 13.45
N VAL A 25 -23.31 -4.85 13.77
CA VAL A 25 -23.56 -5.51 15.05
C VAL A 25 -23.05 -6.97 15.06
N LYS A 26 -23.22 -7.68 13.95
CA LYS A 26 -22.91 -9.12 13.91
C LYS A 26 -22.32 -9.51 12.54
N PRO A 27 -21.06 -9.16 12.26
CA PRO A 27 -20.36 -9.65 11.09
C PRO A 27 -20.17 -11.18 11.18
N SER A 28 -19.84 -11.83 10.09
CA SER A 28 -19.56 -13.28 10.10
C SER A 28 -18.19 -13.62 10.67
N ALA A 29 -17.21 -12.76 10.45
CA ALA A 29 -15.86 -12.84 11.00
C ALA A 29 -15.24 -11.45 11.03
N THR A 30 -14.20 -11.28 11.84
CA THR A 30 -13.38 -10.06 11.90
C THR A 30 -11.90 -10.40 11.76
N GLY A 31 -11.12 -9.50 11.15
CA GLY A 31 -9.69 -9.70 10.94
C GLY A 31 -8.88 -8.43 11.22
N VAL A 32 -7.76 -8.59 11.92
CA VAL A 32 -6.76 -7.55 12.16
C VAL A 32 -5.44 -7.99 11.54
N THR A 33 -4.99 -7.28 10.52
CA THR A 33 -3.68 -7.53 9.89
C THR A 33 -2.54 -6.99 10.75
N SER A 34 -1.30 -7.04 10.27
CA SER A 34 -0.15 -6.54 11.02
C SER A 34 -0.34 -5.08 11.43
N LEU A 35 -0.09 -4.80 12.71
CA LEU A 35 -0.20 -3.45 13.28
C LEU A 35 1.11 -2.68 13.11
N GLY A 36 0.99 -1.37 12.90
CA GLY A 36 2.09 -0.42 12.86
C GLY A 36 1.66 0.91 13.47
N ILE A 37 2.62 1.77 13.77
CA ILE A 37 2.37 3.12 14.33
C ILE A 37 1.89 4.03 13.21
N ASP A 38 0.60 4.37 13.25
CA ASP A 38 -0.03 5.30 12.31
C ASP A 38 -1.23 6.00 12.93
N HIS A 39 -1.66 7.11 12.33
CA HIS A 39 -2.79 7.93 12.80
C HIS A 39 -2.69 8.32 14.29
N THR A 40 -1.47 8.63 14.77
CA THR A 40 -1.16 8.83 16.19
C THR A 40 -1.99 9.92 16.86
N ALA A 41 -2.36 10.95 16.11
CA ALA A 41 -3.23 12.02 16.61
C ALA A 41 -4.63 11.52 17.02
N MET A 42 -5.11 10.40 16.47
CA MET A 42 -6.44 9.84 16.74
C MET A 42 -6.37 8.53 17.51
N LEU A 43 -5.35 7.70 17.27
CA LEU A 43 -5.24 6.35 17.82
C LEU A 43 -4.25 6.26 18.98
N GLY A 44 -3.52 7.35 19.29
CA GLY A 44 -2.46 7.38 20.29
C GLY A 44 -1.09 6.98 19.72
N GLU A 45 -0.04 7.22 20.51
CA GLU A 45 1.36 7.13 20.08
C GLU A 45 1.98 5.75 20.30
N THR A 46 1.24 4.82 20.88
CA THR A 46 1.76 3.47 21.21
C THR A 46 1.04 2.38 20.43
N ILE A 47 1.74 1.29 20.18
CA ILE A 47 1.16 0.13 19.47
C ILE A 47 0.00 -0.48 20.26
N GLU A 48 0.04 -0.40 21.60
CA GLU A 48 -1.02 -0.87 22.50
C GLU A 48 -2.30 -0.05 22.32
N SER A 49 -2.19 1.27 22.23
CA SER A 49 -3.33 2.15 21.98
C SER A 49 -3.95 1.88 20.61
N ILE A 50 -3.12 1.72 19.59
CA ILE A 50 -3.56 1.38 18.23
C ILE A 50 -4.24 0.01 18.21
N ALA A 51 -3.68 -0.99 18.90
CA ALA A 51 -4.26 -2.32 19.04
C ALA A 51 -5.65 -2.27 19.71
N TRP A 52 -5.79 -1.45 20.76
CA TRP A 52 -7.06 -1.25 21.44
C TRP A 52 -8.15 -0.71 20.49
N HIS A 53 -7.82 0.33 19.73
CA HIS A 53 -8.75 0.91 18.75
C HIS A 53 -9.14 -0.08 17.65
N LYS A 54 -8.15 -0.80 17.08
CA LYS A 54 -8.41 -1.74 15.99
C LYS A 54 -9.20 -2.97 16.45
N ALA A 55 -8.97 -3.45 17.67
CA ALA A 55 -9.76 -4.53 18.28
C ALA A 55 -11.23 -4.15 18.58
N GLY A 56 -11.58 -2.88 18.46
CA GLY A 56 -12.97 -2.41 18.59
C GLY A 56 -13.97 -3.04 17.61
N ILE A 57 -13.46 -3.63 16.53
CA ILE A 57 -14.29 -4.37 15.57
C ILE A 57 -14.72 -5.75 16.07
N PHE A 58 -14.13 -6.26 17.16
CA PHE A 58 -14.51 -7.55 17.72
C PHE A 58 -15.95 -7.50 18.24
N LYS A 59 -16.70 -8.59 18.06
CA LYS A 59 -18.11 -8.68 18.43
C LYS A 59 -18.40 -9.99 19.16
N GLU A 60 -19.34 -9.97 20.10
CA GLU A 60 -19.70 -11.13 20.90
C GLU A 60 -20.07 -12.35 20.04
N GLY A 61 -19.39 -13.46 20.27
CA GLY A 61 -19.63 -14.73 19.55
C GLY A 61 -19.24 -14.72 18.06
N VAL A 62 -18.49 -13.72 17.61
CA VAL A 62 -17.99 -13.61 16.24
C VAL A 62 -16.52 -13.98 16.19
N PRO A 63 -16.07 -14.98 15.41
CA PRO A 63 -14.66 -15.32 15.30
C PRO A 63 -13.81 -14.12 14.91
N ALA A 64 -12.69 -13.92 15.64
CA ALA A 64 -11.73 -12.86 15.42
C ALA A 64 -10.37 -13.47 15.05
N PHE A 65 -9.74 -12.93 14.03
CA PHE A 65 -8.44 -13.39 13.52
C PHE A 65 -7.43 -12.26 13.53
N THR A 66 -6.17 -12.58 13.81
CA THR A 66 -5.07 -11.60 13.68
C THR A 66 -3.84 -12.26 13.08
N ALA A 67 -3.06 -11.47 12.35
CA ALA A 67 -1.69 -11.84 12.02
C ALA A 67 -0.83 -11.88 13.30
N SER A 68 0.38 -12.41 13.21
CA SER A 68 1.36 -12.29 14.30
C SER A 68 1.64 -10.82 14.58
N GLN A 69 1.70 -10.46 15.86
CA GLN A 69 1.84 -9.08 16.35
C GLN A 69 3.00 -8.96 17.33
N ALA A 70 3.43 -7.72 17.60
CA ALA A 70 4.30 -7.45 18.73
C ALA A 70 3.64 -7.94 20.05
N PRO A 71 4.38 -8.53 21.01
CA PRO A 71 3.79 -9.12 22.21
C PRO A 71 2.89 -8.19 23.01
N SER A 72 3.23 -6.91 23.10
CA SER A 72 2.41 -5.91 23.81
C SER A 72 1.09 -5.62 23.09
N ALA A 73 1.10 -5.53 21.77
CA ALA A 73 -0.10 -5.35 20.96
C ALA A 73 -1.01 -6.60 21.02
N LEU A 74 -0.40 -7.79 20.91
CA LEU A 74 -1.13 -9.05 20.98
C LEU A 74 -1.85 -9.20 22.33
N LYS A 75 -1.19 -8.84 23.42
CA LYS A 75 -1.79 -8.83 24.76
C LYS A 75 -3.07 -7.98 24.78
N VAL A 76 -3.02 -6.76 24.25
CA VAL A 76 -4.19 -5.88 24.16
C VAL A 76 -5.30 -6.48 23.31
N LEU A 77 -4.95 -7.08 22.15
CA LEU A 77 -5.95 -7.75 21.31
C LEU A 77 -6.67 -8.87 22.05
N HIS A 78 -5.96 -9.69 22.87
CA HIS A 78 -6.57 -10.73 23.69
C HIS A 78 -7.47 -10.14 24.78
N GLU A 79 -7.02 -9.12 25.52
CA GLU A 79 -7.84 -8.44 26.53
C GLU A 79 -9.13 -7.89 25.92
N ARG A 80 -9.04 -7.27 24.73
CA ARG A 80 -10.24 -6.78 24.02
C ARG A 80 -11.15 -7.90 23.53
N ALA A 81 -10.59 -9.04 23.10
CA ALA A 81 -11.38 -10.20 22.72
C ALA A 81 -12.16 -10.77 23.90
N GLU A 82 -11.54 -10.84 25.09
CA GLU A 82 -12.21 -11.26 26.34
C GLU A 82 -13.33 -10.29 26.72
N GLU A 83 -13.08 -8.97 26.71
CA GLU A 83 -14.10 -7.93 26.97
C GLU A 83 -15.30 -8.06 26.02
N ARG A 84 -15.03 -8.35 24.74
CA ARG A 84 -16.05 -8.49 23.70
C ARG A 84 -16.62 -9.92 23.61
N LYS A 85 -16.23 -10.83 24.52
CA LYS A 85 -16.68 -12.23 24.59
C LYS A 85 -16.55 -12.96 23.26
N THR A 86 -15.40 -12.82 22.63
CA THR A 86 -15.05 -13.54 21.41
C THR A 86 -13.71 -14.27 21.56
N GLN A 87 -13.46 -15.22 20.66
CA GLN A 87 -12.18 -15.93 20.58
C GLN A 87 -11.31 -15.28 19.51
N LEU A 88 -10.16 -14.77 19.93
CA LEU A 88 -9.11 -14.31 19.02
C LEU A 88 -8.21 -15.50 18.65
N GLN A 89 -7.93 -15.63 17.37
CA GLN A 89 -7.02 -16.64 16.83
C GLN A 89 -5.89 -15.96 16.09
N GLU A 90 -4.65 -16.27 16.47
CA GLU A 90 -3.48 -15.90 15.68
C GLU A 90 -3.38 -16.83 14.48
N VAL A 91 -3.34 -16.24 13.29
CA VAL A 91 -3.25 -16.97 12.04
C VAL A 91 -1.78 -17.13 11.65
N PRO A 92 -1.28 -18.36 11.51
CA PRO A 92 0.07 -18.60 11.03
C PRO A 92 0.16 -18.25 9.55
N ARG A 93 1.37 -17.95 9.06
CA ARG A 93 1.61 -17.92 7.62
C ARG A 93 1.46 -19.33 7.06
N TYR A 94 0.55 -19.51 6.12
CA TYR A 94 0.31 -20.81 5.50
C TYR A 94 1.43 -21.21 4.54
N THR A 95 1.97 -22.43 4.71
CA THR A 95 3.03 -22.98 3.86
C THR A 95 2.56 -23.19 2.42
N ALA A 96 1.28 -23.50 2.22
CA ALA A 96 0.68 -23.63 0.89
C ALA A 96 0.83 -22.37 0.02
N LEU A 97 0.96 -21.18 0.62
CA LEU A 97 1.15 -19.92 -0.10
C LEU A 97 2.50 -19.87 -0.84
N ASP A 98 3.49 -20.66 -0.44
CA ASP A 98 4.79 -20.71 -1.14
C ASP A 98 4.67 -21.22 -2.58
N GLN A 99 3.58 -21.92 -2.90
CA GLN A 99 3.27 -22.43 -4.23
C GLN A 99 2.25 -21.57 -4.99
N VAL A 100 1.73 -20.50 -4.37
CA VAL A 100 0.74 -19.61 -4.97
C VAL A 100 1.41 -18.35 -5.49
N LYS A 101 1.24 -18.06 -6.77
CA LYS A 101 1.66 -16.79 -7.35
C LYS A 101 0.64 -15.71 -6.98
N LEU A 102 0.81 -15.09 -5.82
CA LEU A 102 -0.08 -14.02 -5.39
C LEU A 102 -0.22 -12.92 -6.44
N GLY A 103 -1.44 -12.46 -6.65
CA GLY A 103 -1.72 -11.31 -7.52
C GLY A 103 -1.27 -9.97 -6.94
N LEU A 104 -1.00 -9.92 -5.63
CA LEU A 104 -0.41 -8.79 -4.92
C LEU A 104 1.05 -9.09 -4.60
N HIS A 105 1.94 -8.19 -4.97
CA HIS A 105 3.37 -8.35 -4.72
C HIS A 105 3.77 -7.90 -3.31
N GLY A 106 4.97 -8.31 -2.87
CA GLY A 106 5.54 -8.01 -1.55
C GLY A 106 5.37 -9.16 -0.55
N ASP A 107 6.44 -9.49 0.19
CA ASP A 107 6.47 -10.63 1.12
C ASP A 107 5.43 -10.52 2.24
N PHE A 108 5.13 -9.29 2.68
CA PHE A 108 4.09 -9.04 3.68
C PHE A 108 2.68 -9.44 3.20
N GLN A 109 2.45 -9.55 1.90
CA GLN A 109 1.17 -9.99 1.36
C GLN A 109 0.88 -11.48 1.66
N MET A 110 1.91 -12.30 1.92
CA MET A 110 1.71 -13.68 2.39
C MET A 110 1.03 -13.70 3.76
N ILE A 111 1.38 -12.75 4.64
CA ILE A 111 0.75 -12.61 5.96
C ILE A 111 -0.69 -12.12 5.80
N ASN A 112 -0.91 -11.09 4.98
CA ASN A 112 -2.25 -10.56 4.70
C ASN A 112 -3.16 -11.63 4.08
N ALA A 113 -2.63 -12.40 3.11
CA ALA A 113 -3.35 -13.51 2.48
C ALA A 113 -3.73 -14.59 3.50
N SER A 114 -2.87 -14.91 4.47
CA SER A 114 -3.19 -15.87 5.52
C SER A 114 -4.37 -15.40 6.36
N VAL A 115 -4.41 -14.15 6.80
CA VAL A 115 -5.56 -13.58 7.52
C VAL A 115 -6.82 -13.58 6.64
N ALA A 116 -6.70 -13.21 5.37
CA ALA A 116 -7.83 -13.21 4.43
C ALA A 116 -8.41 -14.61 4.24
N ILE A 117 -7.57 -15.66 4.14
CA ILE A 117 -7.99 -17.06 4.05
C ILE A 117 -8.78 -17.46 5.30
N ALA A 118 -8.27 -17.14 6.50
CA ALA A 118 -8.93 -17.49 7.76
C ALA A 118 -10.31 -16.81 7.89
N VAL A 119 -10.39 -15.51 7.60
CA VAL A 119 -11.65 -14.74 7.62
C VAL A 119 -12.64 -15.30 6.59
N CYS A 120 -12.17 -15.57 5.36
CA CYS A 120 -12.99 -16.12 4.29
C CYS A 120 -13.51 -17.54 4.63
N ALA A 121 -12.64 -18.42 5.13
CA ALA A 121 -13.04 -19.76 5.55
C ALA A 121 -14.10 -19.73 6.65
N SER A 122 -13.92 -18.88 7.66
CA SER A 122 -14.90 -18.69 8.74
C SER A 122 -16.25 -18.16 8.21
N HIS A 123 -16.22 -17.23 7.26
CA HIS A 123 -17.43 -16.71 6.61
C HIS A 123 -18.16 -17.81 5.83
N LEU A 124 -17.43 -18.52 4.97
CA LEU A 124 -18.01 -19.60 4.13
C LEU A 124 -18.55 -20.74 4.98
N GLN A 125 -17.90 -21.08 6.11
CA GLN A 125 -18.40 -22.07 7.04
C GLN A 125 -19.79 -21.68 7.59
N LYS A 126 -20.01 -20.40 7.94
CA LYS A 126 -21.34 -19.92 8.35
C LYS A 126 -22.38 -19.97 7.24
N MET A 127 -21.96 -19.91 5.98
CA MET A 127 -22.83 -20.09 4.82
C MET A 127 -23.12 -21.56 4.50
N GLY A 128 -22.54 -22.51 5.24
CA GLY A 128 -22.77 -23.96 5.08
C GLY A 128 -21.80 -24.65 4.12
N TYR A 129 -20.72 -23.98 3.69
CA TYR A 129 -19.68 -24.63 2.91
C TYR A 129 -18.81 -25.55 3.80
N SER A 130 -18.29 -26.61 3.20
CA SER A 130 -17.37 -27.57 3.82
C SER A 130 -16.05 -27.63 3.07
N ASN A 131 -15.09 -28.41 3.57
CA ASN A 131 -13.74 -28.55 2.99
C ASN A 131 -12.98 -27.21 2.90
N LEU A 132 -13.09 -26.42 3.96
CA LEU A 132 -12.44 -25.11 4.05
C LEU A 132 -11.07 -25.24 4.74
N PRO A 133 -10.13 -24.33 4.47
CA PRO A 133 -8.86 -24.26 5.17
C PRO A 133 -9.06 -24.11 6.68
N ASP A 134 -8.26 -24.85 7.47
CA ASP A 134 -8.24 -24.69 8.93
C ASP A 134 -7.42 -23.44 9.29
N PRO A 135 -8.02 -22.43 9.93
CA PRO A 135 -7.33 -21.18 10.28
C PRO A 135 -6.10 -21.37 11.18
N GLN A 136 -6.03 -22.45 11.96
CA GLN A 136 -4.93 -22.70 12.91
C GLN A 136 -3.86 -23.65 12.38
N ASN A 137 -4.12 -24.35 11.29
CA ASN A 137 -3.19 -25.29 10.72
C ASN A 137 -2.37 -24.63 9.60
N LYS A 138 -1.11 -24.29 9.88
CA LYS A 138 -0.21 -23.68 8.88
C LYS A 138 0.00 -24.52 7.61
N ASP A 139 -0.20 -25.84 7.72
CA ASP A 139 0.01 -26.80 6.63
C ASP A 139 -1.32 -27.21 5.98
N THR A 140 -2.41 -26.44 6.22
CA THR A 140 -3.71 -26.69 5.60
C THR A 140 -3.62 -26.58 4.08
N ALA A 141 -4.27 -27.51 3.38
CA ALA A 141 -4.38 -27.42 1.93
C ALA A 141 -5.34 -26.30 1.53
N LEU A 142 -5.00 -25.57 0.47
CA LEU A 142 -5.86 -24.54 -0.09
C LEU A 142 -6.71 -25.12 -1.23
N PRO A 143 -8.06 -25.03 -1.16
CA PRO A 143 -8.91 -25.34 -2.29
C PRO A 143 -8.59 -24.49 -3.52
N GLU A 144 -8.84 -25.01 -4.71
CA GLU A 144 -8.51 -24.33 -5.98
C GLU A 144 -9.15 -22.94 -6.09
N GLU A 145 -10.35 -22.76 -5.55
CA GLU A 145 -11.06 -21.48 -5.53
C GLU A 145 -10.32 -20.41 -4.74
N PHE A 146 -9.69 -20.79 -3.61
CA PHE A 146 -8.85 -19.89 -2.82
C PHE A 146 -7.59 -19.53 -3.59
N VAL A 147 -6.92 -20.50 -4.20
CA VAL A 147 -5.72 -20.29 -5.01
C VAL A 147 -6.03 -19.32 -6.15
N ARG A 148 -7.07 -19.57 -6.94
CA ARG A 148 -7.49 -18.68 -8.04
C ARG A 148 -7.81 -17.27 -7.55
N GLY A 149 -8.53 -17.12 -6.44
CA GLY A 149 -8.84 -15.82 -5.88
C GLY A 149 -7.57 -15.04 -5.50
N LEU A 150 -6.61 -15.70 -4.88
CA LEU A 150 -5.32 -15.13 -4.48
C LEU A 150 -4.43 -14.76 -5.68
N GLU A 151 -4.47 -15.52 -6.78
CA GLU A 151 -3.72 -15.25 -8.00
C GLU A 151 -4.35 -14.12 -8.83
N GLN A 152 -5.67 -14.00 -8.79
CA GLN A 152 -6.42 -13.04 -9.59
C GLN A 152 -6.62 -11.70 -8.91
N VAL A 153 -6.44 -11.60 -7.57
CA VAL A 153 -6.64 -10.35 -6.85
C VAL A 153 -5.70 -9.26 -7.37
N ARG A 154 -6.24 -8.06 -7.55
CA ARG A 154 -5.49 -6.85 -7.90
C ARG A 154 -5.96 -5.72 -7.01
N LEU A 155 -5.02 -4.91 -6.54
CA LEU A 155 -5.30 -3.71 -5.78
C LEU A 155 -4.35 -2.60 -6.22
N GLY A 156 -4.89 -1.59 -6.87
CA GLY A 156 -4.11 -0.46 -7.36
C GLY A 156 -3.31 0.22 -6.26
N GLY A 157 -2.07 0.55 -6.52
CA GLY A 157 -1.19 1.26 -5.60
C GLY A 157 -0.69 0.46 -4.41
N ARG A 158 -0.71 -0.86 -4.48
CA ARG A 158 -0.11 -1.74 -3.48
C ARG A 158 0.90 -2.68 -4.15
N CYS A 159 2.17 -2.29 -4.13
CA CYS A 159 3.25 -2.98 -4.84
C CYS A 159 2.86 -3.32 -6.29
N GLU A 160 2.19 -2.39 -6.95
CA GLU A 160 1.70 -2.57 -8.32
C GLU A 160 2.83 -2.43 -9.34
N ILE A 161 2.86 -3.33 -10.32
CA ILE A 161 3.77 -3.25 -11.47
C ILE A 161 2.92 -2.99 -12.70
N ARG A 162 3.18 -1.86 -13.36
CA ARG A 162 2.42 -1.44 -14.54
C ARG A 162 3.36 -1.04 -15.68
N PRO A 163 3.34 -1.75 -16.83
CA PRO A 163 4.02 -1.27 -18.04
C PRO A 163 3.42 0.06 -18.49
N ASP A 164 4.27 0.96 -19.02
CA ASP A 164 3.76 2.20 -19.58
C ASP A 164 3.10 1.98 -20.93
N ASN A 165 1.91 2.56 -21.13
CA ASN A 165 1.14 2.39 -22.37
C ASN A 165 1.75 3.16 -23.57
N ALA A 166 2.50 4.23 -23.30
CA ALA A 166 3.10 5.09 -24.33
C ALA A 166 4.56 4.71 -24.65
N ARG A 167 5.25 4.01 -23.73
CA ARG A 167 6.68 3.68 -23.85
C ARG A 167 6.95 2.23 -23.46
N LYS A 168 7.34 1.40 -24.42
CA LYS A 168 7.52 -0.05 -24.23
C LYS A 168 8.60 -0.44 -23.22
N ASP A 169 9.65 0.38 -23.09
CA ASP A 169 10.80 0.11 -22.22
C ASP A 169 10.67 0.80 -20.84
N MET A 170 9.46 1.21 -20.47
CA MET A 170 9.19 1.90 -19.21
C MET A 170 8.18 1.13 -18.36
N THR A 171 8.51 0.98 -17.08
CA THR A 171 7.67 0.29 -16.11
C THR A 171 7.49 1.15 -14.86
N TRP A 172 6.25 1.28 -14.43
CA TRP A 172 5.84 1.95 -13.20
C TRP A 172 5.76 0.94 -12.06
N TYR A 173 6.38 1.27 -10.94
CA TYR A 173 6.31 0.55 -9.67
C TYR A 173 5.60 1.47 -8.69
N ILE A 174 4.38 1.11 -8.28
CA ILE A 174 3.46 2.02 -7.61
C ILE A 174 3.09 1.45 -6.24
N ASP A 175 3.42 2.16 -5.16
CA ASP A 175 3.07 1.78 -3.80
C ASP A 175 2.71 2.98 -2.93
N GLY A 176 1.61 2.90 -2.21
CA GLY A 176 1.09 3.97 -1.34
C GLY A 176 1.73 4.04 0.05
N GLY A 177 2.96 3.54 0.23
CA GLY A 177 3.73 3.65 1.46
C GLY A 177 3.85 5.10 1.93
N HIS A 178 3.58 5.36 3.21
CA HIS A 178 3.55 6.70 3.78
C HIS A 178 3.90 6.76 5.28
N THR A 179 4.35 5.66 5.86
CA THR A 179 4.99 5.54 7.18
C THR A 179 6.41 5.04 7.01
N LEU A 180 7.26 5.16 8.02
CA LEU A 180 8.63 4.65 7.95
C LEU A 180 8.67 3.15 7.61
N GLU A 181 7.78 2.36 8.22
CA GLU A 181 7.69 0.92 7.98
C GLU A 181 7.21 0.61 6.56
N SER A 182 6.14 1.27 6.11
CA SER A 182 5.58 1.00 4.78
C SER A 182 6.50 1.50 3.65
N ILE A 183 7.20 2.61 3.83
CA ILE A 183 8.24 3.09 2.90
C ILE A 183 9.42 2.11 2.83
N GLU A 184 9.85 1.55 3.98
CA GLU A 184 10.88 0.50 3.98
C GLU A 184 10.41 -0.74 3.20
N MET A 185 9.18 -1.19 3.41
CA MET A 185 8.62 -2.33 2.69
C MET A 185 8.53 -2.07 1.18
N ALA A 186 8.06 -0.90 0.77
CA ALA A 186 8.02 -0.49 -0.63
C ALA A 186 9.42 -0.44 -1.26
N GLY A 187 10.41 0.10 -0.54
CA GLY A 187 11.81 0.12 -0.99
C GLY A 187 12.40 -1.27 -1.15
N ARG A 188 12.21 -2.16 -0.19
CA ARG A 188 12.67 -3.57 -0.27
C ARG A 188 12.03 -4.31 -1.44
N TRP A 189 10.71 -4.16 -1.61
CA TRP A 189 9.99 -4.73 -2.74
C TRP A 189 10.56 -4.23 -4.08
N PHE A 190 10.71 -2.93 -4.25
CA PHE A 190 11.25 -2.35 -5.49
C PHE A 190 12.68 -2.85 -5.76
N ALA A 191 13.54 -2.91 -4.74
CA ALA A 191 14.89 -3.44 -4.88
C ALA A 191 14.91 -4.90 -5.34
N THR A 192 14.02 -5.74 -4.78
CA THR A 192 13.95 -7.18 -5.16
C THR A 192 13.56 -7.34 -6.63
N ILE A 193 12.56 -6.59 -7.10
CA ILE A 193 12.11 -6.66 -8.48
C ILE A 193 13.15 -6.06 -9.44
N ALA A 194 13.71 -4.91 -9.09
CA ALA A 194 14.75 -4.24 -9.88
C ALA A 194 16.00 -5.13 -10.02
N ALA A 195 16.38 -5.88 -8.99
CA ALA A 195 17.49 -6.84 -9.05
C ALA A 195 17.18 -8.02 -10.01
N GLN A 196 15.94 -8.50 -10.06
CA GLN A 196 15.52 -9.57 -10.97
C GLN A 196 15.49 -9.11 -12.44
N SER A 197 15.17 -7.84 -12.68
CA SER A 197 15.17 -7.26 -14.03
C SER A 197 16.55 -6.87 -14.55
N SER A 198 17.56 -6.86 -13.67
CA SER A 198 18.93 -6.42 -13.97
C SER A 198 19.83 -7.52 -14.53
N GLY A 199 19.39 -8.19 -15.61
CA GLY A 199 20.33 -8.98 -16.44
C GLY A 199 21.43 -8.11 -17.08
N ASP A 200 21.19 -6.79 -17.22
CA ASP A 200 22.11 -5.79 -17.75
C ASP A 200 22.13 -4.56 -16.81
N LYS A 201 23.12 -4.47 -15.95
CA LYS A 201 23.30 -3.32 -15.04
C LYS A 201 23.66 -2.01 -15.77
N GLN A 202 24.09 -2.09 -17.03
CA GLN A 202 24.37 -0.94 -17.88
C GLN A 202 23.16 -0.61 -18.73
N GLY A 203 22.51 0.54 -18.46
CA GLY A 203 21.46 1.10 -19.31
C GLY A 203 20.07 1.21 -18.70
N THR A 204 19.87 0.92 -17.40
CA THR A 204 18.57 1.15 -16.74
C THR A 204 18.54 2.51 -16.05
N THR A 205 17.65 3.38 -16.48
CA THR A 205 17.37 4.66 -15.81
C THR A 205 16.32 4.46 -14.73
N ARG A 206 16.62 4.83 -13.47
CA ARG A 206 15.67 4.80 -12.36
C ARG A 206 15.23 6.21 -12.00
N ILE A 207 13.92 6.38 -11.85
CA ILE A 207 13.27 7.65 -11.53
C ILE A 207 12.41 7.46 -10.30
N LEU A 208 12.51 8.38 -9.35
CA LEU A 208 11.60 8.48 -8.21
C LEU A 208 10.55 9.55 -8.49
N ILE A 209 9.27 9.26 -8.25
CA ILE A 209 8.21 10.26 -8.07
C ILE A 209 7.72 10.13 -6.63
N PHE A 210 7.86 11.20 -5.86
CA PHE A 210 7.58 11.18 -4.43
C PHE A 210 6.83 12.43 -3.97
N ASN A 211 5.87 12.25 -3.08
CA ASN A 211 5.23 13.33 -2.35
C ASN A 211 4.72 12.87 -1.00
N GLN A 212 4.88 13.72 0.01
CA GLN A 212 4.26 13.56 1.32
C GLN A 212 4.00 14.95 1.92
N GLN A 213 2.74 15.26 2.24
CA GLN A 213 2.35 16.61 2.68
C GLN A 213 2.05 16.74 4.17
N THR A 214 1.75 15.63 4.85
CA THR A 214 1.20 15.65 6.22
C THR A 214 2.13 15.04 7.26
N ARG A 215 3.30 14.54 6.85
CA ARG A 215 4.28 13.85 7.70
C ARG A 215 5.68 14.43 7.45
N ASP A 216 6.67 13.97 8.22
CA ASP A 216 8.06 14.30 7.96
C ASP A 216 8.52 13.67 6.62
N ALA A 217 8.33 14.44 5.56
CA ALA A 217 8.61 14.01 4.20
C ALA A 217 10.11 13.74 3.97
N GLY A 218 10.97 14.52 4.61
CA GLY A 218 12.43 14.35 4.53
C GLY A 218 12.90 13.04 5.14
N SER A 219 12.40 12.69 6.33
CA SER A 219 12.73 11.41 6.98
C SER A 219 12.23 10.21 6.18
N LEU A 220 11.05 10.30 5.57
CA LEU A 220 10.52 9.23 4.73
C LEU A 220 11.33 9.05 3.44
N ALA A 221 11.72 10.16 2.79
CA ALA A 221 12.57 10.13 1.60
C ALA A 221 13.95 9.53 1.90
N ARG A 222 14.57 9.93 3.03
CA ARG A 222 15.83 9.34 3.51
C ARG A 222 15.68 7.85 3.79
N LYS A 223 14.64 7.43 4.50
CA LYS A 223 14.38 6.01 4.79
C LYS A 223 14.27 5.18 3.52
N LEU A 224 13.57 5.70 2.49
CA LEU A 224 13.47 5.05 1.18
C LEU A 224 14.83 4.88 0.54
N HIS A 225 15.60 5.96 0.45
CA HIS A 225 16.94 5.95 -0.13
C HIS A 225 17.87 4.95 0.57
N ASP A 226 17.96 5.04 1.90
CA ASP A 226 18.84 4.16 2.71
C ASP A 226 18.45 2.69 2.56
N THR A 227 17.15 2.41 2.49
CA THR A 227 16.64 1.05 2.27
C THR A 227 17.08 0.51 0.90
N LEU A 228 16.97 1.33 -0.14
CA LEU A 228 17.36 0.93 -1.50
C LEU A 228 18.86 0.80 -1.62
N ALA A 229 19.64 1.74 -1.10
CA ALA A 229 21.09 1.70 -1.12
C ALA A 229 21.62 0.43 -0.42
N ALA A 230 21.06 0.11 0.75
CA ALA A 230 21.43 -1.10 1.49
C ALA A 230 21.06 -2.39 0.75
N ALA A 231 19.89 -2.43 0.09
CA ALA A 231 19.39 -3.63 -0.58
C ALA A 231 20.06 -3.89 -1.94
N THR A 232 20.45 -2.84 -2.67
CA THR A 232 21.02 -2.94 -4.01
C THR A 232 22.55 -2.82 -4.02
N GLY A 233 23.15 -2.29 -2.96
CA GLY A 233 24.56 -1.93 -2.91
C GLY A 233 24.90 -0.71 -3.78
N ASP A 234 23.89 0.06 -4.19
CA ASP A 234 24.00 1.26 -5.01
C ASP A 234 23.71 2.50 -4.15
N SER A 235 24.71 3.35 -3.93
CA SER A 235 24.57 4.58 -3.15
C SER A 235 23.75 5.66 -3.87
N HIS A 236 23.50 5.51 -5.17
CA HIS A 236 22.75 6.44 -6.02
C HIS A 236 21.64 5.69 -6.75
N PRO A 237 20.60 5.20 -6.01
CA PRO A 237 19.59 4.30 -6.57
C PRO A 237 18.71 4.95 -7.63
N PHE A 238 18.65 6.29 -7.68
CA PHE A 238 17.86 7.05 -8.65
C PHE A 238 18.71 8.05 -9.42
N LYS A 239 18.59 8.05 -10.74
CA LYS A 239 19.17 9.07 -11.60
C LYS A 239 18.40 10.40 -11.52
N HIS A 240 17.09 10.32 -11.29
CA HIS A 240 16.20 11.47 -11.19
C HIS A 240 15.23 11.32 -10.02
N ALA A 241 15.00 12.39 -9.28
CA ALA A 241 13.97 12.51 -8.25
C ALA A 241 12.98 13.61 -8.63
N ILE A 242 11.70 13.29 -8.70
CA ILE A 242 10.61 14.20 -9.06
C ILE A 242 9.72 14.38 -7.85
N PHE A 243 9.58 15.61 -7.37
CA PHE A 243 8.68 15.99 -6.29
C PHE A 243 7.53 16.82 -6.87
N CYS A 244 6.31 16.32 -6.74
CA CYS A 244 5.10 17.00 -7.23
C CYS A 244 4.03 17.09 -6.14
N THR A 245 3.03 17.94 -6.34
CA THR A 245 1.86 17.98 -5.45
C THR A 245 0.95 16.79 -5.67
N ASN A 246 -0.14 16.69 -4.89
CA ASN A 246 -1.21 15.70 -5.14
C ASN A 246 -2.26 16.19 -6.14
N THR A 247 -2.05 17.37 -6.76
CA THR A 247 -2.92 17.87 -7.82
C THR A 247 -2.75 17.03 -9.08
N THR A 248 -3.82 16.39 -9.54
CA THR A 248 -3.74 15.42 -10.63
C THR A 248 -3.49 16.10 -11.98
N TYR A 249 -4.31 17.09 -12.35
CA TYR A 249 -4.26 17.80 -13.63
C TYR A 249 -4.13 19.31 -13.44
N ARG A 250 -3.51 20.00 -14.41
CA ARG A 250 -3.36 21.47 -14.41
C ARG A 250 -4.73 22.16 -14.55
N ASP A 251 -5.56 21.69 -15.45
CA ASP A 251 -6.85 22.28 -15.82
C ASP A 251 -8.04 21.47 -15.30
N ALA A 252 -7.86 20.66 -14.27
CA ALA A 252 -8.92 19.87 -13.72
C ALA A 252 -9.95 20.77 -13.04
N GLY A 253 -11.17 20.78 -13.57
CA GLY A 253 -12.33 21.14 -12.77
C GLY A 253 -12.30 20.32 -11.46
N PHE A 254 -12.74 20.93 -10.37
CA PHE A 254 -12.76 20.36 -9.02
C PHE A 254 -13.38 18.93 -9.01
N LYS A 255 -12.51 17.92 -8.89
CA LYS A 255 -12.91 16.55 -8.54
C LYS A 255 -12.66 16.40 -7.03
N ALA A 256 -13.72 16.49 -6.24
CA ALA A 256 -13.67 16.49 -4.76
C ALA A 256 -12.90 15.27 -4.20
N ASP A 257 -12.99 14.14 -4.87
CA ASP A 257 -12.41 12.86 -4.44
C ASP A 257 -10.87 12.80 -4.60
N LEU A 258 -10.28 13.71 -5.37
CA LEU A 258 -8.83 13.75 -5.64
C LEU A 258 -8.12 14.86 -4.84
N VAL A 259 -8.84 15.66 -4.08
CA VAL A 259 -8.27 16.77 -3.29
C VAL A 259 -8.16 16.35 -1.83
N SER A 260 -6.95 16.36 -1.28
CA SER A 260 -6.74 16.19 0.15
C SER A 260 -7.30 17.38 0.91
N MET A 261 -8.37 17.17 1.69
CA MET A 261 -9.02 18.24 2.49
C MET A 261 -8.14 18.81 3.61
N ASN A 262 -7.00 18.20 3.89
CA ASN A 262 -6.09 18.57 4.99
C ASN A 262 -4.84 19.34 4.52
N THR A 263 -4.81 19.83 3.29
CA THR A 263 -3.66 20.57 2.76
C THR A 263 -3.91 22.06 2.75
N ASN A 264 -2.92 22.84 3.20
CA ASN A 264 -2.96 24.29 3.10
C ASN A 264 -2.80 24.68 1.61
N LYS A 265 -3.76 25.42 1.08
CA LYS A 265 -3.76 25.84 -0.32
C LYS A 265 -2.54 26.67 -0.70
N ASP A 266 -2.10 27.57 0.18
CA ASP A 266 -0.94 28.43 -0.06
C ASP A 266 0.36 27.61 -0.18
N ASP A 267 0.50 26.54 0.61
CA ASP A 267 1.65 25.63 0.55
C ASP A 267 1.68 24.82 -0.75
N VAL A 268 0.50 24.47 -1.30
CA VAL A 268 0.38 23.81 -2.61
C VAL A 268 0.71 24.78 -3.73
N ASP A 269 0.14 25.99 -3.72
CA ASP A 269 0.34 27.00 -4.77
C ASP A 269 1.81 27.47 -4.84
N THR A 270 2.52 27.48 -3.71
CA THR A 270 3.94 27.87 -3.64
C THR A 270 4.92 26.70 -3.82
N LEU A 271 4.44 25.46 -3.89
CA LEU A 271 5.24 24.23 -3.94
C LEU A 271 6.23 24.14 -2.76
N LYS A 272 5.82 24.60 -1.58
CA LYS A 272 6.69 24.70 -0.41
C LYS A 272 7.24 23.33 -0.01
N VAL A 273 6.38 22.36 0.19
CA VAL A 273 6.77 20.98 0.61
C VAL A 273 7.68 20.35 -0.44
N GLN A 274 7.39 20.52 -1.73
CA GLN A 274 8.18 19.94 -2.82
C GLN A 274 9.57 20.58 -2.92
N LYS A 275 9.69 21.89 -2.64
CA LYS A 275 10.98 22.59 -2.56
C LYS A 275 11.79 22.18 -1.33
N GLU A 276 11.13 21.99 -0.18
CA GLU A 276 11.77 21.46 1.03
C GLU A 276 12.27 20.04 0.80
N LEU A 277 11.48 19.17 0.14
CA LEU A 277 11.90 17.83 -0.27
C LEU A 277 13.09 17.88 -1.22
N ALA A 278 13.10 18.77 -2.21
CA ALA A 278 14.22 18.94 -3.12
C ALA A 278 15.51 19.31 -2.37
N GLY A 279 15.43 20.27 -1.44
CA GLY A 279 16.57 20.65 -0.58
C GLY A 279 17.04 19.53 0.34
N ALA A 280 16.10 18.71 0.89
CA ALA A 280 16.45 17.56 1.69
C ALA A 280 17.11 16.45 0.85
N TRP A 281 16.65 16.26 -0.39
CA TRP A 281 17.21 15.26 -1.31
C TRP A 281 18.63 15.58 -1.73
N ASP A 282 18.99 16.85 -1.95
CA ASP A 282 20.38 17.27 -2.21
C ASP A 282 21.36 16.81 -1.11
N GLY A 283 20.87 16.71 0.14
CA GLY A 283 21.63 16.18 1.27
C GLY A 283 21.56 14.65 1.44
N ILE A 284 20.70 13.96 0.68
CA ILE A 284 20.54 12.51 0.66
C ILE A 284 21.32 11.89 -0.49
N ASP A 285 21.07 12.38 -1.71
CA ASP A 285 21.71 11.92 -2.94
C ASP A 285 22.00 13.10 -3.88
N PRO A 286 23.17 13.74 -3.75
CA PRO A 286 23.55 14.92 -4.53
C PRO A 286 23.83 14.60 -6.01
N GLU A 287 23.95 13.33 -6.41
CA GLU A 287 24.18 12.93 -7.79
C GLU A 287 22.87 12.83 -8.59
N ALA A 288 21.72 12.68 -7.91
CA ALA A 288 20.42 12.62 -8.56
C ALA A 288 19.97 13.99 -9.07
N SER A 289 19.49 14.06 -10.31
CA SER A 289 18.87 15.28 -10.83
C SER A 289 17.49 15.47 -10.23
N VAL A 290 17.25 16.60 -9.56
CA VAL A 290 16.00 16.93 -8.87
C VAL A 290 15.07 17.76 -9.74
N HIS A 291 13.77 17.42 -9.73
CA HIS A 291 12.71 18.14 -10.44
C HIS A 291 11.55 18.45 -9.48
N VAL A 292 11.06 19.69 -9.51
CA VAL A 292 9.90 20.14 -8.72
C VAL A 292 8.79 20.55 -9.67
N LEU A 293 7.63 19.92 -9.55
CA LEU A 293 6.52 20.07 -10.49
C LEU A 293 5.20 20.32 -9.76
N SER A 294 4.26 20.97 -10.45
CA SER A 294 3.00 21.41 -9.84
C SER A 294 1.95 20.30 -9.80
N THR A 295 1.98 19.36 -10.75
CA THR A 295 0.95 18.35 -10.92
C THR A 295 1.53 16.95 -11.14
N ILE A 296 0.70 15.96 -10.90
CA ILE A 296 1.02 14.55 -11.18
C ILE A 296 1.15 14.32 -12.69
N GLU A 297 0.29 14.93 -13.48
CA GLU A 297 0.35 14.86 -14.95
C GLU A 297 1.71 15.37 -15.48
N GLU A 298 2.18 16.51 -14.97
CA GLU A 298 3.51 17.05 -15.32
C GLU A 298 4.64 16.11 -14.88
N ALA A 299 4.51 15.47 -13.71
CA ALA A 299 5.49 14.51 -13.20
C ALA A 299 5.59 13.27 -14.10
N ILE A 300 4.46 12.74 -14.55
CA ILE A 300 4.40 11.60 -15.49
C ILE A 300 5.01 11.99 -16.85
N ALA A 301 4.63 13.15 -17.39
CA ALA A 301 5.18 13.67 -18.65
C ALA A 301 6.70 13.82 -18.55
N ARG A 302 7.19 14.40 -17.44
CA ARG A 302 8.62 14.57 -17.20
C ARG A 302 9.37 13.25 -17.06
N ALA A 303 8.81 12.28 -16.36
CA ALA A 303 9.40 10.94 -16.26
C ALA A 303 9.54 10.28 -17.64
N ARG A 304 8.54 10.42 -18.50
CA ARG A 304 8.59 9.93 -19.90
C ARG A 304 9.62 10.63 -20.76
N GLU A 305 9.82 11.94 -20.58
CA GLU A 305 10.88 12.70 -21.27
C GLU A 305 12.28 12.23 -20.83
N LEU A 306 12.48 12.02 -19.53
CA LEU A 306 13.73 11.58 -18.93
C LEU A 306 14.10 10.13 -19.28
N ALA A 307 13.12 9.32 -19.65
CA ALA A 307 13.31 7.93 -20.02
C ALA A 307 14.17 7.72 -21.28
N ALA A 308 14.36 8.75 -22.11
CA ALA A 308 15.11 8.70 -23.37
C ALA A 308 14.88 7.40 -24.16
N ASN A 309 15.92 6.63 -24.46
CA ASN A 309 15.84 5.32 -25.14
C ASN A 309 16.28 4.15 -24.25
N ASP A 310 16.45 4.40 -22.94
CA ASP A 310 16.92 3.42 -21.99
C ASP A 310 15.73 2.69 -21.33
N LYS A 311 15.95 1.44 -20.91
CA LYS A 311 15.02 0.77 -20.00
C LYS A 311 14.82 1.66 -18.78
N THR A 312 13.57 1.97 -18.45
CA THR A 312 13.25 2.91 -17.37
C THR A 312 12.34 2.27 -16.34
N GLU A 313 12.74 2.40 -15.09
CA GLU A 313 12.02 1.96 -13.90
C GLU A 313 11.62 3.18 -13.09
N VAL A 314 10.31 3.40 -12.89
CA VAL A 314 9.80 4.55 -12.13
C VAL A 314 9.14 4.07 -10.86
N LEU A 315 9.70 4.44 -9.72
CA LEU A 315 9.05 4.21 -8.42
C LEU A 315 8.16 5.41 -8.06
N VAL A 316 6.91 5.16 -7.76
CA VAL A 316 5.93 6.15 -7.27
C VAL A 316 5.53 5.77 -5.85
N THR A 317 5.82 6.63 -4.86
CA THR A 317 5.51 6.34 -3.46
C THR A 317 5.45 7.60 -2.58
N GLY A 318 5.11 7.44 -1.31
CA GLY A 318 5.07 8.50 -0.29
C GLY A 318 3.66 8.93 0.10
N SER A 319 2.66 8.75 -0.76
CA SER A 319 1.28 9.18 -0.48
C SER A 319 0.26 8.37 -1.27
N LEU A 320 -0.84 7.96 -0.63
CA LEU A 320 -1.98 7.34 -1.31
C LEU A 320 -2.65 8.28 -2.32
N HIS A 321 -2.67 9.59 -2.02
CA HIS A 321 -3.23 10.58 -2.95
C HIS A 321 -2.37 10.72 -4.21
N LEU A 322 -1.05 10.75 -4.07
CA LEU A 322 -0.13 10.71 -5.21
C LEU A 322 -0.38 9.49 -6.08
N VAL A 323 -0.42 8.32 -5.45
CA VAL A 323 -0.63 7.03 -6.12
C VAL A 323 -1.95 6.98 -6.86
N GLY A 324 -3.05 7.41 -6.20
CA GLY A 324 -4.37 7.48 -6.83
C GLY A 324 -4.39 8.39 -8.06
N GLY A 325 -3.77 9.56 -7.97
CA GLY A 325 -3.65 10.48 -9.10
C GLY A 325 -2.78 9.95 -10.25
N VAL A 326 -1.69 9.24 -9.94
CA VAL A 326 -0.86 8.58 -10.97
C VAL A 326 -1.66 7.51 -11.71
N ILE A 327 -2.38 6.66 -10.99
CA ILE A 327 -3.22 5.61 -11.60
C ILE A 327 -4.27 6.24 -12.52
N GLU A 328 -4.97 7.28 -12.05
CA GLU A 328 -5.98 8.01 -12.84
C GLU A 328 -5.39 8.58 -14.15
N VAL A 329 -4.23 9.21 -14.09
CA VAL A 329 -3.57 9.77 -15.30
C VAL A 329 -3.14 8.67 -16.25
N LEU A 330 -2.54 7.58 -15.76
CA LEU A 330 -2.10 6.47 -16.60
C LEU A 330 -3.27 5.75 -17.29
N GLU A 331 -4.42 5.64 -16.62
CA GLU A 331 -5.63 5.01 -17.17
C GLU A 331 -6.34 5.90 -18.19
N SER A 332 -6.46 7.21 -17.91
CA SER A 332 -7.09 8.16 -18.82
C SER A 332 -6.38 8.26 -20.17
N GLN A 333 -5.05 8.18 -20.15
CA GLN A 333 -4.22 8.19 -21.37
C GLN A 333 -4.23 6.87 -22.14
N GLY A 334 -4.56 5.75 -21.48
CA GLY A 334 -4.70 4.43 -22.12
C GLY A 334 -6.04 4.23 -22.85
N SER A 335 -7.10 4.89 -22.38
CA SER A 335 -8.44 4.80 -22.98
C SER A 335 -8.64 5.67 -24.24
N GLY A 336 -7.72 6.56 -24.54
CA GLY A 336 -7.77 7.43 -25.72
C GLY A 336 -7.42 6.77 -27.05
N SER A 337 -6.98 5.49 -27.07
CA SER A 337 -6.58 4.79 -28.32
C SER A 337 -7.64 3.83 -28.89
N SER A 338 -8.86 3.81 -28.32
CA SER A 338 -9.94 2.91 -28.76
C SER A 338 -11.10 3.60 -29.47
N THR A 339 -10.92 4.84 -29.96
CA THR A 339 -11.92 5.51 -30.81
C THR A 339 -11.26 6.03 -32.07
N LEU A 340 -11.09 5.15 -33.05
CA LEU A 340 -11.15 5.43 -34.50
C LEU A 340 -11.50 4.16 -35.23
#